data_697dbf5303d0bf0c274116b0c348cb29
#
_entry.id   697dbf5303d0bf0c274116b0c348cb29
#
_cell.length_a   1.000
_cell.length_b   1.000
_cell.length_c   1.000
_cell.angle_alpha   90.00
_cell.angle_beta   90.00
_cell.angle_gamma   90.00
#
_symmetry.space_group_name_H-M   'P 1'
#
loop_
_entity.id
_entity.type
_entity.pdbx_description
1 polymer ?
#
loop_
_entity_poly.entity_id
_entity_poly.type
_entity_poly.pdbx_seq_one_letter_code
_entity_poly.pdbx_strand_id
1 'polypeptide(L)'
;MWESLARVNAVVGGVVWGPMGLTLLFGTGCLLTMRTGFFQLRYFGYWMRHTIGAIFLDRNVTAHTDDEAISQFQSLCTALAATIGTGNIVGVAAAILAGGPGAVFWMWVMALLGMMTSYAENVLGICYRRRDAAGRWCGGPMYYLAEGLGGGFGRALAVLFACFCVLASFGMGNMSQINSIAGNLQAVFRVPPAATGIVLALLTGRVILGGLKRVAAVTEAIVPLMALFYLFGALTVVCVHWAAVPAAFGAIFRGAFGLQAAGGGVLGYGMARAISWGFKRGAFSNEAGLGASVLVHCATNVEEPVQQGMWGMFEVFADTMVVCTLTALVVLTSGLVDLDTGAALTGVEGSALVGQAFSTVFGAFGPQFIAVSVLMFAYSTTLGWSHYGTRAVVYLLGERAAAGYKLVFAAMVLVGAVMKLDLAWALSDTFNGLMMLPNLVGVVGLSGVVVRETQAYLKRK
;
A
#
# COMPACT_ATOMS: atom_id res chain seq x y z
N MET A 1 9.35 11.58 -28.75
CA MET A 1 9.09 12.09 -27.38
C MET A 1 8.57 10.99 -26.44
N TRP A 2 7.49 10.29 -26.75
CA TRP A 2 6.94 9.22 -25.90
C TRP A 2 7.90 8.03 -25.70
N GLU A 3 8.56 7.56 -26.76
CA GLU A 3 9.57 6.49 -26.68
C GLU A 3 10.81 6.87 -25.85
N SER A 4 11.24 8.13 -25.96
CA SER A 4 12.35 8.63 -25.15
C SER A 4 11.96 8.68 -23.67
N LEU A 5 10.74 9.12 -23.36
CA LEU A 5 10.19 9.12 -22.00
C LEU A 5 10.07 7.70 -21.44
N ALA A 6 9.57 6.76 -22.23
CA ALA A 6 9.46 5.36 -21.84
C ALA A 6 10.84 4.74 -21.56
N ARG A 7 11.85 5.04 -22.38
CA ARG A 7 13.24 4.57 -22.16
C ARG A 7 13.83 5.13 -20.88
N VAL A 8 13.71 6.45 -20.65
CA VAL A 8 14.20 7.09 -19.42
C VAL A 8 13.49 6.49 -18.20
N ASN A 9 12.16 6.32 -18.28
CA ASN A 9 11.37 5.70 -17.22
C ASN A 9 11.82 4.26 -16.93
N ALA A 10 12.09 3.46 -17.95
CA ALA A 10 12.56 2.08 -17.79
C ALA A 10 13.93 2.02 -17.08
N VAL A 11 14.85 2.94 -17.41
CA VAL A 11 16.16 3.05 -16.75
C VAL A 11 15.98 3.45 -15.28
N VAL A 12 15.24 4.53 -15.01
CA VAL A 12 15.02 5.03 -13.64
C VAL A 12 14.27 3.99 -12.81
N GLY A 13 13.19 3.42 -13.33
CA GLY A 13 12.43 2.35 -12.67
C GLY A 13 13.28 1.11 -12.42
N GLY A 14 14.16 0.74 -13.35
CA GLY A 14 15.12 -0.36 -13.20
C GLY A 14 16.14 -0.12 -12.09
N VAL A 15 16.56 1.12 -11.84
CA VAL A 15 17.43 1.47 -10.70
C VAL A 15 16.66 1.43 -9.38
N VAL A 16 15.51 2.07 -9.35
CA VAL A 16 14.70 2.25 -8.11
C VAL A 16 14.11 0.92 -7.62
N TRP A 17 13.58 0.12 -8.51
CA TRP A 17 13.03 -1.22 -8.21
C TRP A 17 14.03 -2.35 -8.51
N GLY A 18 15.25 -2.00 -8.86
CA GLY A 18 16.37 -2.92 -9.05
C GLY A 18 17.08 -3.26 -7.73
N PRO A 19 18.22 -3.93 -7.82
CA PRO A 19 18.98 -4.38 -6.64
C PRO A 19 19.28 -3.27 -5.63
N MET A 20 19.55 -2.04 -6.09
CA MET A 20 19.88 -0.91 -5.22
C MET A 20 18.68 -0.52 -4.33
N GLY A 21 17.52 -0.25 -4.91
CA GLY A 21 16.34 0.15 -4.13
C GLY A 21 15.81 -0.97 -3.26
N LEU A 22 15.78 -2.21 -3.79
CA LEU A 22 15.37 -3.38 -3.01
C LEU A 22 16.31 -3.66 -1.84
N THR A 23 17.66 -3.49 -2.01
CA THR A 23 18.61 -3.63 -0.92
C THR A 23 18.44 -2.55 0.14
N LEU A 24 18.17 -1.31 -0.26
CA LEU A 24 17.89 -0.22 0.68
C LEU A 24 16.62 -0.50 1.49
N LEU A 25 15.55 -0.96 0.83
CA LEU A 25 14.27 -1.29 1.47
C LEU A 25 14.44 -2.45 2.46
N PHE A 26 15.04 -3.55 2.00
CA PHE A 26 15.33 -4.73 2.82
C PHE A 26 16.27 -4.39 3.98
N GLY A 27 17.36 -3.70 3.69
CA GLY A 27 18.37 -3.30 4.69
C GLY A 27 17.80 -2.39 5.77
N THR A 28 16.91 -1.45 5.40
CA THR A 28 16.21 -0.59 6.36
C THR A 28 15.32 -1.40 7.28
N GLY A 29 14.51 -2.30 6.74
CA GLY A 29 13.64 -3.17 7.53
C GLY A 29 14.44 -4.09 8.47
N CYS A 30 15.55 -4.68 8.00
CA CYS A 30 16.46 -5.47 8.82
C CYS A 30 17.09 -4.64 9.93
N LEU A 31 17.63 -3.46 9.60
CA LEU A 31 18.26 -2.54 10.56
C LEU A 31 17.28 -2.19 11.69
N LEU A 32 16.07 -1.79 11.35
CA LEU A 32 15.05 -1.42 12.32
C LEU A 32 14.61 -2.62 13.16
N THR A 33 14.38 -3.78 12.55
CA THR A 33 14.04 -5.02 13.23
C THR A 33 15.09 -5.38 14.29
N MET A 34 16.39 -5.35 13.92
CA MET A 34 17.48 -5.65 14.85
C MET A 34 17.61 -4.59 15.96
N ARG A 35 17.58 -3.30 15.60
CA ARG A 35 17.76 -2.20 16.56
C ARG A 35 16.62 -2.07 17.55
N THR A 36 15.39 -2.48 17.20
CA THR A 36 14.22 -2.50 18.08
C THR A 36 14.03 -3.84 18.80
N GLY A 37 14.96 -4.79 18.64
CA GLY A 37 14.94 -6.09 19.30
C GLY A 37 13.80 -7.00 18.85
N PHE A 38 13.51 -7.00 17.53
CA PHE A 38 12.43 -7.80 16.92
C PHE A 38 11.06 -7.48 17.50
N PHE A 39 10.76 -6.19 17.70
CA PHE A 39 9.55 -5.71 18.36
C PHE A 39 8.28 -6.32 17.74
N GLN A 40 8.18 -6.40 16.41
CA GLN A 40 7.02 -6.95 15.70
C GLN A 40 6.73 -8.42 16.03
N LEU A 41 7.76 -9.20 16.34
CA LEU A 41 7.61 -10.62 16.71
C LEU A 41 7.50 -10.80 18.22
N ARG A 42 8.42 -10.17 18.96
CA ARG A 42 8.54 -10.34 20.43
C ARG A 42 7.31 -9.82 21.19
N TYR A 43 6.70 -8.77 20.67
CA TYR A 43 5.54 -8.13 21.28
C TYR A 43 4.26 -8.30 20.45
N PHE A 44 4.15 -9.41 19.67
CA PHE A 44 3.02 -9.65 18.77
C PHE A 44 1.67 -9.53 19.47
N GLY A 45 1.44 -10.28 20.56
CA GLY A 45 0.17 -10.22 21.31
C GLY A 45 -0.08 -8.86 21.95
N TYR A 46 1.01 -8.14 22.28
CA TYR A 46 0.92 -6.81 22.86
C TYR A 46 0.38 -5.78 21.84
N TRP A 47 1.05 -5.63 20.68
CA TRP A 47 0.63 -4.66 19.69
C TRP A 47 -0.71 -5.04 19.04
N MET A 48 -1.03 -6.32 18.88
CA MET A 48 -2.36 -6.76 18.45
C MET A 48 -3.46 -6.31 19.43
N ARG A 49 -3.21 -6.40 20.72
CA ARG A 49 -4.17 -5.93 21.74
C ARG A 49 -4.33 -4.41 21.73
N HIS A 50 -3.23 -3.66 21.48
CA HIS A 50 -3.24 -2.19 21.47
C HIS A 50 -3.61 -1.59 20.10
N THR A 51 -3.89 -2.40 19.09
CA THR A 51 -4.41 -2.01 17.79
C THR A 51 -5.82 -2.59 17.59
N ILE A 52 -5.96 -3.72 16.89
CA ILE A 52 -7.27 -4.30 16.59
C ILE A 52 -8.08 -4.57 17.87
N GLY A 53 -7.44 -5.05 18.94
CA GLY A 53 -8.08 -5.28 20.23
C GLY A 53 -8.61 -3.99 20.87
N ALA A 54 -7.87 -2.89 20.70
CA ALA A 54 -8.25 -1.59 21.25
C ALA A 54 -9.49 -1.01 20.59
N ILE A 55 -9.79 -1.33 19.32
CA ILE A 55 -11.03 -0.93 18.64
C ILE A 55 -12.27 -1.38 19.43
N PHE A 56 -12.21 -2.54 20.08
CA PHE A 56 -13.33 -3.11 20.83
C PHE A 56 -13.27 -2.80 22.34
N LEU A 57 -12.09 -2.50 22.87
CA LEU A 57 -11.84 -2.36 24.31
C LEU A 57 -11.68 -0.91 24.78
N ASP A 58 -11.29 0.01 23.90
CA ASP A 58 -10.99 1.40 24.25
C ASP A 58 -11.80 2.37 23.37
N ARG A 59 -12.80 2.99 23.96
CA ARG A 59 -13.66 3.97 23.27
C ARG A 59 -12.88 5.18 22.72
N ASN A 60 -11.73 5.53 23.29
CA ASN A 60 -10.94 6.67 22.82
C ASN A 60 -10.33 6.40 21.42
N VAL A 61 -10.17 5.15 21.02
CA VAL A 61 -9.65 4.78 19.71
C VAL A 61 -10.63 5.10 18.57
N THR A 62 -11.93 4.97 18.87
CA THR A 62 -13.02 5.19 17.88
C THR A 62 -13.74 6.51 18.08
N ALA A 63 -13.57 7.17 19.23
CA ALA A 63 -14.24 8.45 19.53
C ALA A 63 -13.81 9.54 18.55
N HIS A 64 -14.80 10.18 17.95
CA HIS A 64 -14.57 11.38 17.15
C HIS A 64 -14.14 12.52 18.04
N THR A 65 -13.10 13.25 17.66
CA THR A 65 -12.57 14.39 18.40
C THR A 65 -13.20 15.68 17.87
N ASP A 66 -13.50 16.63 18.78
CA ASP A 66 -13.94 17.98 18.39
C ASP A 66 -12.78 18.83 17.86
N ASP A 67 -11.53 18.43 18.14
CA ASP A 67 -10.30 19.05 17.65
C ASP A 67 -10.15 18.91 16.12
N GLU A 68 -9.21 19.66 15.54
CA GLU A 68 -8.79 19.54 14.13
C GLU A 68 -7.94 18.27 13.86
N ALA A 69 -8.18 17.20 14.61
CA ALA A 69 -7.58 15.88 14.52
C ALA A 69 -8.61 14.84 14.07
N ILE A 70 -8.13 13.66 13.69
CA ILE A 70 -8.95 12.46 13.42
C ILE A 70 -8.68 11.41 14.50
N SER A 71 -9.65 10.48 14.70
CA SER A 71 -9.46 9.38 15.63
C SER A 71 -8.41 8.38 15.14
N GLN A 72 -7.89 7.55 16.04
CA GLN A 72 -6.95 6.48 15.66
C GLN A 72 -7.57 5.53 14.64
N PHE A 73 -8.83 5.15 14.84
CA PHE A 73 -9.56 4.27 13.92
C PHE A 73 -9.77 4.93 12.55
N GLN A 74 -10.13 6.22 12.50
CA GLN A 74 -10.24 6.98 11.25
C GLN A 74 -8.90 7.06 10.53
N SER A 75 -7.81 7.25 11.26
CA SER A 75 -6.47 7.25 10.69
C SER A 75 -6.11 5.90 10.09
N LEU A 76 -6.34 4.80 10.83
CA LEU A 76 -6.14 3.45 10.33
C LEU A 76 -6.99 3.18 9.08
N CYS A 77 -8.29 3.48 9.11
CA CYS A 77 -9.16 3.27 7.97
C CYS A 77 -8.72 4.09 6.75
N THR A 78 -8.25 5.33 6.96
CA THR A 78 -7.78 6.16 5.85
C THR A 78 -6.44 5.64 5.29
N ALA A 79 -5.54 5.15 6.13
CA ALA A 79 -4.30 4.51 5.71
C ALA A 79 -4.57 3.19 4.97
N LEU A 80 -5.39 2.30 5.54
CA LEU A 80 -5.82 1.06 4.87
C LEU A 80 -6.60 1.32 3.58
N ALA A 81 -7.36 2.41 3.50
CA ALA A 81 -8.01 2.81 2.26
C ALA A 81 -6.99 3.11 1.16
N ALA A 82 -5.86 3.74 1.50
CA ALA A 82 -4.81 4.05 0.54
C ALA A 82 -4.01 2.81 0.13
N THR A 83 -3.69 1.91 1.08
CA THR A 83 -2.85 0.72 0.87
C THR A 83 -3.63 -0.45 0.26
N ILE A 84 -4.83 -0.76 0.77
CA ILE A 84 -5.66 -1.85 0.22
C ILE A 84 -6.34 -1.38 -1.09
N GLY A 85 -5.68 -1.64 -2.19
CA GLY A 85 -6.07 -1.21 -3.53
C GLY A 85 -6.01 -2.34 -4.57
N THR A 86 -5.77 -1.94 -5.82
CA THR A 86 -5.55 -2.91 -6.91
C THR A 86 -4.33 -3.80 -6.67
N GLY A 87 -3.36 -3.38 -5.85
CA GLY A 87 -2.19 -4.14 -5.47
C GLY A 87 -2.52 -5.48 -4.84
N ASN A 88 -3.52 -5.52 -3.97
CA ASN A 88 -3.94 -6.72 -3.24
C ASN A 88 -4.65 -7.77 -4.10
N ILE A 89 -5.20 -7.39 -5.24
CA ILE A 89 -5.91 -8.28 -6.17
C ILE A 89 -5.06 -8.51 -7.42
N VAL A 90 -4.89 -7.47 -8.23
CA VAL A 90 -4.16 -7.52 -9.50
C VAL A 90 -2.66 -7.69 -9.28
N GLY A 91 -2.10 -7.00 -8.28
CA GLY A 91 -0.67 -7.05 -7.96
C GLY A 91 -0.22 -8.41 -7.47
N VAL A 92 -1.02 -9.10 -6.65
CA VAL A 92 -0.72 -10.46 -6.18
C VAL A 92 -0.75 -11.46 -7.33
N ALA A 93 -1.79 -11.40 -8.19
CA ALA A 93 -1.84 -12.24 -9.39
C ALA A 93 -0.62 -12.01 -10.30
N ALA A 94 -0.24 -10.74 -10.53
CA ALA A 94 0.95 -10.40 -11.30
C ALA A 94 2.25 -10.90 -10.66
N ALA A 95 2.35 -10.88 -9.31
CA ALA A 95 3.51 -11.43 -8.60
C ALA A 95 3.64 -12.95 -8.84
N ILE A 96 2.53 -13.70 -8.77
CA ILE A 96 2.50 -15.13 -9.01
C ILE A 96 2.87 -15.44 -10.47
N LEU A 97 2.24 -14.75 -11.44
CA LEU A 97 2.47 -14.98 -12.86
C LEU A 97 3.91 -14.65 -13.28
N ALA A 98 4.48 -13.56 -12.77
CA ALA A 98 5.79 -13.09 -13.17
C ALA A 98 6.94 -13.63 -12.31
N GLY A 99 6.70 -13.88 -11.02
CA GLY A 99 7.71 -14.34 -10.05
C GLY A 99 7.57 -15.79 -9.64
N GLY A 100 6.51 -16.48 -10.10
CA GLY A 100 6.14 -17.82 -9.61
C GLY A 100 5.47 -17.77 -8.23
N PRO A 101 4.96 -18.93 -7.73
CA PRO A 101 4.33 -19.01 -6.41
C PRO A 101 5.25 -18.54 -5.27
N GLY A 102 6.57 -18.71 -5.41
CA GLY A 102 7.57 -18.28 -4.44
C GLY A 102 7.60 -16.76 -4.19
N ALA A 103 7.07 -15.94 -5.11
CA ALA A 103 6.95 -14.51 -4.89
C ALA A 103 6.08 -14.16 -3.66
N VAL A 104 5.09 -14.99 -3.34
CA VAL A 104 4.23 -14.82 -2.16
C VAL A 104 5.03 -14.92 -0.87
N PHE A 105 5.96 -15.87 -0.75
CA PHE A 105 6.87 -15.97 0.40
C PHE A 105 7.69 -14.69 0.57
N TRP A 106 8.22 -14.15 -0.52
CA TRP A 106 9.02 -12.93 -0.46
C TRP A 106 8.18 -11.67 -0.22
N MET A 107 6.88 -11.69 -0.57
CA MET A 107 5.93 -10.67 -0.08
C MET A 107 5.78 -10.73 1.44
N TRP A 108 5.70 -11.93 2.05
CA TRP A 108 5.65 -12.07 3.52
C TRP A 108 6.93 -11.57 4.20
N VAL A 109 8.10 -11.91 3.65
CA VAL A 109 9.38 -11.40 4.17
C VAL A 109 9.42 -9.88 4.09
N MET A 110 8.99 -9.31 2.93
CA MET A 110 8.89 -7.86 2.77
C MET A 110 7.93 -7.25 3.80
N ALA A 111 6.76 -7.83 4.00
CA ALA A 111 5.78 -7.33 4.98
C ALA A 111 6.32 -7.39 6.41
N LEU A 112 6.96 -8.50 6.80
CA LEU A 112 7.54 -8.67 8.13
C LEU A 112 8.58 -7.58 8.45
N LEU A 113 9.44 -7.26 7.49
CA LEU A 113 10.42 -6.20 7.62
C LEU A 113 9.78 -4.81 7.48
N GLY A 114 8.83 -4.70 6.55
CA GLY A 114 8.05 -3.49 6.29
C GLY A 114 7.24 -3.03 7.51
N MET A 115 6.76 -3.96 8.34
CA MET A 115 6.10 -3.62 9.61
C MET A 115 6.97 -2.70 10.47
N MET A 116 8.29 -2.97 10.55
CA MET A 116 9.19 -2.13 11.34
C MET A 116 9.56 -0.83 10.61
N THR A 117 9.54 -0.83 9.29
CA THR A 117 9.73 0.40 8.52
C THR A 117 8.53 1.33 8.70
N SER A 118 7.29 0.85 8.53
CA SER A 118 6.07 1.62 8.76
C SER A 118 5.94 2.06 10.23
N TYR A 119 6.33 1.19 11.18
CA TYR A 119 6.44 1.56 12.59
C TYR A 119 7.34 2.78 12.79
N ALA A 120 8.54 2.75 12.21
CA ALA A 120 9.52 3.83 12.35
C ALA A 120 9.04 5.12 11.69
N GLU A 121 8.43 5.04 10.50
CA GLU A 121 7.81 6.17 9.81
C GLU A 121 6.78 6.87 10.69
N ASN A 122 5.89 6.09 11.31
CA ASN A 122 4.83 6.64 12.15
C ASN A 122 5.35 7.18 13.49
N VAL A 123 6.34 6.53 14.12
CA VAL A 123 7.03 7.07 15.29
C VAL A 123 7.66 8.42 14.96
N LEU A 124 8.42 8.50 13.88
CA LEU A 124 9.05 9.75 13.44
C LEU A 124 7.98 10.79 13.05
N GLY A 125 6.92 10.35 12.39
CA GLY A 125 5.81 11.21 12.01
C GLY A 125 5.19 11.93 13.19
N ILE A 126 4.94 11.23 14.30
CA ILE A 126 4.40 11.84 15.54
C ILE A 126 5.45 12.71 16.24
N CYS A 127 6.72 12.30 16.29
CA CYS A 127 7.80 13.07 16.93
C CYS A 127 8.04 14.44 16.25
N TYR A 128 7.90 14.52 14.93
CA TYR A 128 8.22 15.71 14.13
C TYR A 128 6.99 16.42 13.55
N ARG A 129 5.77 16.06 13.96
CA ARG A 129 4.57 16.77 13.51
C ARG A 129 4.46 18.17 14.15
N ARG A 130 3.76 19.04 13.44
CA ARG A 130 3.49 20.42 13.86
C ARG A 130 2.01 20.76 13.73
N ARG A 131 1.57 21.81 14.41
CA ARG A 131 0.25 22.41 14.13
C ARG A 131 0.40 23.53 13.10
N ASP A 132 -0.50 23.57 12.13
CA ASP A 132 -0.60 24.68 11.18
C ASP A 132 -1.31 25.89 11.80
N ALA A 133 -1.44 26.98 11.02
CA ALA A 133 -2.12 28.19 11.49
C ALA A 133 -3.62 27.98 11.82
N ALA A 134 -4.22 26.89 11.33
CA ALA A 134 -5.60 26.52 11.62
C ALA A 134 -5.71 25.51 12.79
N GLY A 135 -4.61 25.20 13.47
CA GLY A 135 -4.56 24.24 14.58
C GLY A 135 -4.52 22.77 14.16
N ARG A 136 -4.50 22.45 12.87
CA ARG A 136 -4.49 21.08 12.35
C ARG A 136 -3.10 20.47 12.45
N TRP A 137 -3.02 19.18 12.78
CA TRP A 137 -1.77 18.46 12.76
C TRP A 137 -1.22 18.25 11.33
N CYS A 138 0.06 18.57 11.15
CA CYS A 138 0.81 18.43 9.93
C CYS A 138 2.09 17.65 10.21
N GLY A 139 2.32 16.57 9.51
CA GLY A 139 3.49 15.73 9.68
C GLY A 139 3.79 14.93 8.42
N GLY A 140 4.67 13.96 8.54
CA GLY A 140 5.10 13.09 7.46
C GLY A 140 6.57 13.28 7.10
N PRO A 141 7.06 12.58 6.05
CA PRO A 141 8.46 12.56 5.69
C PRO A 141 9.08 13.94 5.49
N MET A 142 8.35 14.88 4.89
CA MET A 142 8.85 16.22 4.65
C MET A 142 9.33 16.90 5.95
N TYR A 143 8.62 16.66 7.05
CA TYR A 143 8.91 17.29 8.34
C TYR A 143 10.10 16.60 9.04
N TYR A 144 10.10 15.27 9.19
CA TYR A 144 11.23 14.62 9.85
C TYR A 144 12.51 14.62 9.00
N LEU A 145 12.43 14.71 7.66
CA LEU A 145 13.59 14.93 6.80
C LEU A 145 14.17 16.33 7.01
N ALA A 146 13.31 17.38 6.95
CA ALA A 146 13.77 18.75 7.07
C ALA A 146 14.32 19.07 8.46
N GLU A 147 13.70 18.57 9.51
CA GLU A 147 13.99 18.93 10.91
C GLU A 147 14.88 17.90 11.60
N GLY A 148 14.59 16.61 11.39
CA GLY A 148 15.33 15.53 12.03
C GLY A 148 16.72 15.36 11.48
N LEU A 149 16.91 15.35 10.15
CA LEU A 149 18.23 15.36 9.53
C LEU A 149 18.84 16.76 9.53
N GLY A 150 18.01 17.79 9.41
CA GLY A 150 18.44 19.19 9.44
C GLY A 150 19.27 19.64 8.22
N GLY A 151 19.70 20.89 8.27
CA GLY A 151 20.58 21.49 7.26
C GLY A 151 19.98 21.58 5.86
N GLY A 152 20.84 21.84 4.87
CA GLY A 152 20.43 21.90 3.45
C GLY A 152 20.08 20.54 2.87
N PHE A 153 20.76 19.49 3.32
CA PHE A 153 20.55 18.11 2.86
C PHE A 153 19.15 17.59 3.23
N GLY A 154 18.77 17.74 4.51
CA GLY A 154 17.44 17.32 4.96
C GLY A 154 16.30 18.06 4.25
N ARG A 155 16.46 19.38 4.01
CA ARG A 155 15.49 20.18 3.26
C ARG A 155 15.39 19.73 1.79
N ALA A 156 16.51 19.43 1.14
CA ALA A 156 16.53 18.93 -0.23
C ALA A 156 15.77 17.60 -0.36
N LEU A 157 16.03 16.65 0.55
CA LEU A 157 15.29 15.38 0.60
C LEU A 157 13.80 15.57 0.85
N ALA A 158 13.42 16.50 1.73
CA ALA A 158 12.03 16.83 2.03
C ALA A 158 11.29 17.35 0.78
N VAL A 159 11.91 18.27 0.03
CA VAL A 159 11.34 18.80 -1.22
C VAL A 159 11.25 17.71 -2.29
N LEU A 160 12.29 16.89 -2.46
CA LEU A 160 12.28 15.75 -3.40
C LEU A 160 11.16 14.77 -3.06
N PHE A 161 11.03 14.37 -1.79
CA PHE A 161 9.93 13.51 -1.33
C PHE A 161 8.57 14.12 -1.70
N ALA A 162 8.35 15.39 -1.38
CA ALA A 162 7.08 16.06 -1.64
C ALA A 162 6.75 16.13 -3.13
N CYS A 163 7.74 16.43 -3.99
CA CYS A 163 7.57 16.43 -5.44
C CYS A 163 7.17 15.04 -5.96
N PHE A 164 7.87 14.00 -5.55
CA PHE A 164 7.56 12.63 -5.95
C PHE A 164 6.21 12.16 -5.41
N CYS A 165 5.84 12.56 -4.19
CA CYS A 165 4.54 12.25 -3.60
C CYS A 165 3.39 12.88 -4.41
N VAL A 166 3.53 14.12 -4.88
CA VAL A 166 2.53 14.74 -5.77
C VAL A 166 2.40 13.98 -7.09
N LEU A 167 3.51 13.60 -7.72
CA LEU A 167 3.50 12.85 -8.98
C LEU A 167 2.92 11.43 -8.79
N ALA A 168 3.32 10.74 -7.72
CA ALA A 168 2.80 9.43 -7.37
C ALA A 168 1.29 9.46 -7.09
N SER A 169 0.80 10.54 -6.45
CA SER A 169 -0.63 10.70 -6.16
C SER A 169 -1.49 10.76 -7.41
N PHE A 170 -1.03 11.41 -8.48
CA PHE A 170 -1.73 11.42 -9.76
C PHE A 170 -1.65 10.07 -10.48
N GLY A 171 -0.51 9.40 -10.43
CA GLY A 171 -0.27 8.13 -11.11
C GLY A 171 -0.89 6.94 -10.36
N MET A 172 -0.18 6.48 -9.34
CA MET A 172 -0.52 5.27 -8.56
C MET A 172 -1.80 5.48 -7.73
N GLY A 173 -1.92 6.64 -7.11
CA GLY A 173 -3.04 6.95 -6.23
C GLY A 173 -4.33 7.34 -6.94
N ASN A 174 -4.31 7.65 -8.24
CA ASN A 174 -5.48 8.12 -8.99
C ASN A 174 -5.67 7.33 -10.30
N MET A 175 -4.93 7.70 -11.34
CA MET A 175 -5.20 7.22 -12.71
C MET A 175 -5.16 5.70 -12.84
N SER A 176 -4.19 5.02 -12.23
CA SER A 176 -4.08 3.56 -12.29
C SER A 176 -5.23 2.86 -11.58
N GLN A 177 -5.67 3.39 -10.45
CA GLN A 177 -6.80 2.86 -9.69
C GLN A 177 -8.10 3.00 -10.49
N ILE A 178 -8.36 4.20 -10.98
CA ILE A 178 -9.59 4.51 -11.73
C ILE A 178 -9.64 3.73 -13.05
N ASN A 179 -8.51 3.56 -13.73
CA ASN A 179 -8.42 2.76 -14.94
C ASN A 179 -8.79 1.28 -14.66
N SER A 180 -8.28 0.74 -13.56
CA SER A 180 -8.64 -0.62 -13.15
C SER A 180 -10.13 -0.76 -12.85
N ILE A 181 -10.75 0.23 -12.19
CA ILE A 181 -12.19 0.25 -11.98
C ILE A 181 -12.93 0.27 -13.32
N ALA A 182 -12.59 1.22 -14.18
CA ALA A 182 -13.27 1.41 -15.48
C ALA A 182 -13.15 0.16 -16.36
N GLY A 183 -11.97 -0.45 -16.42
CA GLY A 183 -11.74 -1.69 -17.16
C GLY A 183 -12.57 -2.87 -16.64
N ASN A 184 -12.62 -3.06 -15.33
CA ASN A 184 -13.42 -4.14 -14.71
C ASN A 184 -14.94 -3.93 -14.91
N LEU A 185 -15.43 -2.69 -14.70
CA LEU A 185 -16.86 -2.37 -14.90
C LEU A 185 -17.25 -2.50 -16.37
N GLN A 186 -16.37 -2.13 -17.30
CA GLN A 186 -16.61 -2.31 -18.73
C GLN A 186 -16.65 -3.79 -19.11
N ALA A 187 -15.71 -4.59 -18.65
CA ALA A 187 -15.60 -6.00 -18.97
C ALA A 187 -16.82 -6.80 -18.44
N VAL A 188 -17.25 -6.52 -17.20
CA VAL A 188 -18.24 -7.32 -16.49
C VAL A 188 -19.66 -6.77 -16.67
N PHE A 189 -19.85 -5.45 -16.50
CA PHE A 189 -21.16 -4.80 -16.50
C PHE A 189 -21.46 -3.99 -17.77
N ARG A 190 -20.52 -3.95 -18.74
CA ARG A 190 -20.62 -3.16 -19.97
C ARG A 190 -20.79 -1.66 -19.75
N VAL A 191 -20.40 -1.14 -18.58
CA VAL A 191 -20.44 0.30 -18.27
C VAL A 191 -19.37 1.02 -19.08
N PRO A 192 -19.68 2.07 -19.84
CA PRO A 192 -18.69 2.81 -20.59
C PRO A 192 -17.66 3.47 -19.66
N PRO A 193 -16.35 3.42 -19.97
CA PRO A 193 -15.30 4.02 -19.12
C PRO A 193 -15.51 5.51 -18.85
N ALA A 194 -16.01 6.27 -19.83
CA ALA A 194 -16.32 7.69 -19.65
C ALA A 194 -17.43 7.92 -18.60
N ALA A 195 -18.48 7.09 -18.60
CA ALA A 195 -19.55 7.17 -17.59
C ALA A 195 -18.98 6.87 -16.19
N THR A 196 -18.18 5.81 -16.05
CA THR A 196 -17.48 5.50 -14.80
C THR A 196 -16.62 6.68 -14.35
N GLY A 197 -15.84 7.26 -15.26
CA GLY A 197 -14.96 8.41 -14.98
C GLY A 197 -15.74 9.63 -14.49
N ILE A 198 -16.85 10.00 -15.15
CA ILE A 198 -17.68 11.14 -14.74
C ILE A 198 -18.26 10.94 -13.34
N VAL A 199 -18.86 9.77 -13.08
CA VAL A 199 -19.47 9.47 -11.78
C VAL A 199 -18.41 9.50 -10.68
N LEU A 200 -17.27 8.83 -10.89
CA LEU A 200 -16.20 8.77 -9.89
C LEU A 200 -15.53 10.14 -9.69
N ALA A 201 -15.36 10.95 -10.75
CA ALA A 201 -14.81 12.31 -10.63
C ALA A 201 -15.71 13.21 -9.77
N LEU A 202 -17.03 13.14 -9.97
CA LEU A 202 -18.00 13.91 -9.17
C LEU A 202 -18.02 13.43 -7.70
N LEU A 203 -18.03 12.14 -7.47
CA LEU A 203 -17.99 11.56 -6.11
C LEU A 203 -16.67 11.91 -5.40
N THR A 204 -15.53 11.72 -6.09
CA THR A 204 -14.22 12.08 -5.54
C THR A 204 -14.15 13.57 -5.23
N GLY A 205 -14.55 14.44 -6.18
CA GLY A 205 -14.55 15.88 -5.96
C GLY A 205 -15.40 16.28 -4.75
N ARG A 206 -16.61 15.71 -4.59
CA ARG A 206 -17.47 15.96 -3.45
C ARG A 206 -16.82 15.57 -2.11
N VAL A 207 -16.09 14.47 -2.07
CA VAL A 207 -15.44 13.98 -0.85
C VAL A 207 -14.20 14.81 -0.53
N ILE A 208 -13.27 14.96 -1.49
CA ILE A 208 -11.94 15.56 -1.24
C ILE A 208 -12.00 17.07 -0.99
N LEU A 209 -12.98 17.77 -1.56
CA LEU A 209 -13.21 19.20 -1.29
C LEU A 209 -13.61 19.44 0.18
N GLY A 210 -14.24 18.45 0.84
CA GLY A 210 -14.57 18.50 2.27
C GLY A 210 -13.39 18.30 3.22
N GLY A 211 -12.17 18.08 2.69
CA GLY A 211 -10.93 17.94 3.48
C GLY A 211 -10.80 16.59 4.17
N LEU A 212 -9.78 16.47 5.05
CA LEU A 212 -9.41 15.21 5.70
C LEU A 212 -10.55 14.59 6.52
N LYS A 213 -11.27 15.38 7.30
CA LYS A 213 -12.39 14.86 8.13
C LYS A 213 -13.45 14.16 7.28
N ARG A 214 -13.77 14.68 6.09
CA ARG A 214 -14.72 14.03 5.18
C ARG A 214 -14.13 12.78 4.53
N VAL A 215 -12.88 12.82 4.11
CA VAL A 215 -12.17 11.63 3.60
C VAL A 215 -12.16 10.55 4.67
N ALA A 216 -11.76 10.88 5.91
CA ALA A 216 -11.71 9.96 7.04
C ALA A 216 -13.10 9.35 7.38
N ALA A 217 -14.16 10.15 7.38
CA ALA A 217 -15.51 9.66 7.62
C ALA A 217 -16.00 8.68 6.53
N VAL A 218 -15.65 8.93 5.27
CA VAL A 218 -16.00 8.03 4.16
C VAL A 218 -15.17 6.74 4.20
N THR A 219 -13.87 6.84 4.46
CA THR A 219 -12.99 5.66 4.55
C THR A 219 -13.29 4.80 5.77
N GLU A 220 -13.65 5.41 6.90
CA GLU A 220 -14.11 4.72 8.12
C GLU A 220 -15.32 3.80 7.85
N ALA A 221 -16.22 4.20 6.95
CA ALA A 221 -17.37 3.38 6.56
C ALA A 221 -17.02 2.33 5.49
N ILE A 222 -16.24 2.72 4.47
CA ILE A 222 -15.96 1.85 3.32
C ILE A 222 -14.96 0.74 3.69
N VAL A 223 -13.91 1.03 4.46
CA VAL A 223 -12.80 0.09 4.69
C VAL A 223 -13.24 -1.17 5.44
N PRO A 224 -13.96 -1.10 6.56
CA PRO A 224 -14.45 -2.32 7.20
C PRO A 224 -15.38 -3.11 6.30
N LEU A 225 -16.27 -2.43 5.55
CA LEU A 225 -17.21 -3.08 4.63
C LEU A 225 -16.46 -3.81 3.50
N MET A 226 -15.52 -3.14 2.84
CA MET A 226 -14.76 -3.74 1.74
C MET A 226 -13.88 -4.90 2.22
N ALA A 227 -13.25 -4.74 3.40
CA ALA A 227 -12.43 -5.79 3.99
C ALA A 227 -13.26 -7.03 4.31
N LEU A 228 -14.38 -6.87 5.03
CA LEU A 228 -15.27 -7.98 5.36
C LEU A 228 -15.85 -8.65 4.12
N PHE A 229 -16.28 -7.87 3.12
CA PHE A 229 -16.80 -8.39 1.85
C PHE A 229 -15.75 -9.26 1.15
N TYR A 230 -14.52 -8.74 0.98
CA TYR A 230 -13.46 -9.47 0.30
C TYR A 230 -12.98 -10.68 1.09
N LEU A 231 -12.73 -10.52 2.40
CA LEU A 231 -12.29 -11.62 3.27
C LEU A 231 -13.29 -12.76 3.29
N PHE A 232 -14.59 -12.45 3.39
CA PHE A 232 -15.63 -13.47 3.37
C PHE A 232 -15.63 -14.27 2.06
N GLY A 233 -15.58 -13.57 0.89
CA GLY A 233 -15.53 -14.23 -0.39
C GLY A 233 -14.26 -15.07 -0.58
N ALA A 234 -13.09 -14.51 -0.24
CA ALA A 234 -11.81 -15.20 -0.37
C ALA A 234 -11.72 -16.42 0.55
N LEU A 235 -12.14 -16.29 1.82
CA LEU A 235 -12.21 -17.41 2.76
C LEU A 235 -13.15 -18.51 2.26
N THR A 236 -14.31 -18.15 1.69
CA THR A 236 -15.22 -19.13 1.12
C THR A 236 -14.55 -19.96 0.02
N VAL A 237 -13.82 -19.31 -0.92
CA VAL A 237 -13.10 -20.02 -1.97
C VAL A 237 -12.02 -20.93 -1.41
N VAL A 238 -11.21 -20.44 -0.46
CA VAL A 238 -10.14 -21.23 0.18
C VAL A 238 -10.72 -22.41 0.96
N CYS A 239 -11.84 -22.21 1.70
CA CYS A 239 -12.50 -23.28 2.44
C CYS A 239 -13.07 -24.37 1.53
N VAL A 240 -13.65 -24.00 0.38
CA VAL A 240 -14.15 -24.98 -0.61
C VAL A 240 -12.98 -25.77 -1.22
N HIS A 241 -11.86 -25.12 -1.47
CA HIS A 241 -10.65 -25.76 -2.01
C HIS A 241 -9.64 -26.16 -0.92
N TRP A 242 -10.07 -26.40 0.31
CA TRP A 242 -9.17 -26.64 1.45
C TRP A 242 -8.18 -27.78 1.20
N ALA A 243 -8.55 -28.80 0.42
CA ALA A 243 -7.68 -29.92 0.06
C ALA A 243 -6.47 -29.50 -0.80
N ALA A 244 -6.58 -28.39 -1.55
CA ALA A 244 -5.48 -27.85 -2.35
C ALA A 244 -4.55 -26.89 -1.56
N VAL A 245 -4.97 -26.45 -0.37
CA VAL A 245 -4.20 -25.49 0.44
C VAL A 245 -2.79 -26.00 0.80
N PRO A 246 -2.59 -27.28 1.24
CA PRO A 246 -1.23 -27.78 1.51
C PRO A 246 -0.34 -27.76 0.27
N ALA A 247 -0.88 -28.08 -0.91
CA ALA A 247 -0.14 -28.04 -2.18
C ALA A 247 0.26 -26.61 -2.56
N ALA A 248 -0.66 -25.64 -2.34
CA ALA A 248 -0.38 -24.22 -2.57
C ALA A 248 0.75 -23.70 -1.67
N PHE A 249 0.71 -23.98 -0.36
CA PHE A 249 1.82 -23.65 0.55
C PHE A 249 3.11 -24.35 0.14
N GLY A 250 3.04 -25.64 -0.23
CA GLY A 250 4.19 -26.38 -0.76
C GLY A 250 4.81 -25.70 -1.99
N ALA A 251 4.00 -25.22 -2.92
CA ALA A 251 4.44 -24.46 -4.09
C ALA A 251 5.09 -23.13 -3.71
N ILE A 252 4.51 -22.39 -2.77
CA ILE A 252 5.06 -21.13 -2.27
C ILE A 252 6.47 -21.35 -1.70
N PHE A 253 6.65 -22.33 -0.81
CA PHE A 253 7.96 -22.60 -0.21
C PHE A 253 8.97 -23.17 -1.20
N ARG A 254 8.57 -24.14 -2.06
CA ARG A 254 9.47 -24.68 -3.10
C ARG A 254 9.93 -23.59 -4.07
N GLY A 255 8.98 -22.77 -4.56
CA GLY A 255 9.27 -21.69 -5.48
C GLY A 255 10.14 -20.58 -4.87
N ALA A 256 9.99 -20.30 -3.56
CA ALA A 256 10.77 -19.28 -2.86
C ALA A 256 12.28 -19.61 -2.81
N PHE A 257 12.63 -20.89 -2.67
CA PHE A 257 14.02 -21.33 -2.49
C PHE A 257 14.58 -22.07 -3.73
N GLY A 258 13.86 -22.06 -4.85
CA GLY A 258 14.32 -22.65 -6.10
C GLY A 258 14.50 -24.17 -6.05
N LEU A 259 13.81 -24.88 -5.15
CA LEU A 259 13.99 -26.31 -4.89
C LEU A 259 13.60 -27.23 -6.06
N GLN A 260 13.10 -26.67 -7.16
CA GLN A 260 12.60 -27.42 -8.33
C GLN A 260 13.59 -27.52 -9.50
N ALA A 261 14.64 -26.71 -9.53
CA ALA A 261 15.55 -26.68 -10.65
C ALA A 261 16.79 -27.55 -10.38
N ALA A 262 16.78 -28.75 -10.86
CA ALA A 262 17.90 -29.73 -10.78
C ALA A 262 19.15 -29.38 -11.63
N GLY A 263 19.27 -28.14 -12.14
CA GLY A 263 20.38 -27.73 -13.01
C GLY A 263 20.87 -26.31 -12.68
N GLY A 264 22.02 -26.22 -12.10
CA GLY A 264 22.76 -25.10 -11.49
C GLY A 264 22.61 -23.66 -11.96
N GLY A 265 22.21 -23.33 -13.18
CA GLY A 265 22.06 -21.94 -13.66
C GLY A 265 20.62 -21.40 -13.61
N VAL A 266 19.63 -22.27 -13.73
CA VAL A 266 18.19 -21.94 -13.76
C VAL A 266 17.64 -21.67 -12.35
N LEU A 267 18.23 -22.27 -11.33
CA LEU A 267 17.91 -22.08 -9.90
C LEU A 267 18.04 -20.63 -9.45
N GLY A 268 19.17 -20.01 -9.74
CA GLY A 268 19.44 -18.62 -9.34
C GLY A 268 18.49 -17.63 -10.01
N TYR A 269 18.13 -17.84 -11.25
CA TYR A 269 17.23 -16.96 -12.00
C TYR A 269 15.79 -17.01 -11.47
N GLY A 270 15.24 -18.21 -11.19
CA GLY A 270 13.88 -18.37 -10.64
C GLY A 270 13.74 -17.73 -9.27
N MET A 271 14.70 -17.99 -8.38
CA MET A 271 14.71 -17.38 -7.04
C MET A 271 14.87 -15.86 -7.10
N ALA A 272 15.76 -15.33 -7.94
CA ALA A 272 15.95 -13.89 -8.11
C ALA A 272 14.66 -13.20 -8.61
N ARG A 273 13.92 -13.85 -9.53
CA ARG A 273 12.61 -13.36 -9.99
C ARG A 273 11.59 -13.36 -8.85
N ALA A 274 11.49 -14.45 -8.11
CA ALA A 274 10.57 -14.55 -6.97
C ALA A 274 10.85 -13.44 -5.92
N ILE A 275 12.12 -13.24 -5.56
CA ILE A 275 12.54 -12.16 -4.66
C ILE A 275 12.15 -10.80 -5.23
N SER A 276 12.54 -10.50 -6.46
CA SER A 276 12.31 -9.18 -7.08
C SER A 276 10.82 -8.85 -7.16
N TRP A 277 10.00 -9.79 -7.67
CA TRP A 277 8.56 -9.58 -7.80
C TRP A 277 7.85 -9.57 -6.44
N GLY A 278 8.25 -10.44 -5.51
CA GLY A 278 7.70 -10.47 -4.17
C GLY A 278 7.95 -9.16 -3.40
N PHE A 279 9.19 -8.67 -3.42
CA PHE A 279 9.51 -7.39 -2.78
C PHE A 279 8.84 -6.20 -3.45
N LYS A 280 8.90 -6.12 -4.79
CA LYS A 280 8.28 -5.02 -5.54
C LYS A 280 6.77 -4.96 -5.28
N ARG A 281 6.07 -6.09 -5.41
CA ARG A 281 4.61 -6.13 -5.24
C ARG A 281 4.18 -6.07 -3.78
N GLY A 282 4.97 -6.59 -2.84
CA GLY A 282 4.77 -6.41 -1.42
C GLY A 282 4.85 -4.94 -1.01
N ALA A 283 5.95 -4.25 -1.36
CA ALA A 283 6.12 -2.83 -1.09
C ALA A 283 5.08 -1.94 -1.79
N PHE A 284 4.68 -2.31 -3.02
CA PHE A 284 3.63 -1.60 -3.73
C PHE A 284 2.26 -1.74 -3.04
N SER A 285 1.96 -2.90 -2.45
CA SER A 285 0.69 -3.16 -1.76
C SER A 285 0.63 -2.45 -0.41
N ASN A 286 1.61 -2.68 0.46
CA ASN A 286 1.57 -2.22 1.85
C ASN A 286 2.21 -0.85 2.09
N GLU A 287 2.80 -0.24 1.05
CA GLU A 287 3.42 1.09 1.07
C GLU A 287 4.53 1.29 2.13
N ALA A 288 4.97 0.25 2.85
CA ALA A 288 6.03 0.35 3.85
C ALA A 288 7.36 0.78 3.21
N GLY A 289 7.95 1.83 3.74
CA GLY A 289 9.16 2.44 3.20
C GLY A 289 8.90 3.56 2.19
N LEU A 290 7.65 3.76 1.77
CA LEU A 290 7.27 4.85 0.87
C LEU A 290 7.05 6.17 1.63
N GLY A 291 6.76 6.12 2.93
CA GLY A 291 6.46 7.29 3.74
C GLY A 291 5.09 7.92 3.42
N ALA A 292 4.20 7.17 2.77
CA ALA A 292 2.90 7.68 2.34
C ALA A 292 1.89 7.70 3.48
N SER A 293 1.62 6.55 4.12
CA SER A 293 0.56 6.41 5.13
C SER A 293 0.80 7.27 6.38
N VAL A 294 2.04 7.56 6.71
CA VAL A 294 2.38 8.47 7.83
C VAL A 294 1.79 9.87 7.67
N LEU A 295 1.49 10.31 6.44
CA LEU A 295 0.84 11.61 6.18
C LEU A 295 -0.56 11.71 6.79
N VAL A 296 -1.27 10.60 6.93
CA VAL A 296 -2.55 10.57 7.62
C VAL A 296 -2.41 10.17 9.09
N HIS A 297 -1.47 9.28 9.41
CA HIS A 297 -1.19 8.89 10.79
C HIS A 297 -0.76 10.07 11.67
N CYS A 298 -0.07 11.07 11.10
CA CYS A 298 0.29 12.29 11.82
C CYS A 298 -0.90 13.18 12.21
N ALA A 299 -2.05 13.02 11.56
CA ALA A 299 -3.23 13.86 11.81
C ALA A 299 -4.09 13.35 12.98
N THR A 300 -3.65 12.31 13.68
CA THR A 300 -4.37 11.74 14.83
C THR A 300 -4.23 12.57 16.10
N ASN A 301 -5.14 12.33 17.04
CA ASN A 301 -5.08 12.87 18.40
C ASN A 301 -4.08 12.13 19.33
N VAL A 302 -3.40 11.08 18.82
CA VAL A 302 -2.43 10.30 19.63
C VAL A 302 -1.20 11.15 19.95
N GLU A 303 -0.79 11.15 21.20
CA GLU A 303 0.44 11.84 21.66
C GLU A 303 1.64 10.90 21.75
N GLU A 304 1.40 9.60 21.99
CA GLU A 304 2.44 8.60 22.16
C GLU A 304 2.93 8.04 20.80
N PRO A 305 4.18 8.34 20.40
CA PRO A 305 4.70 7.94 19.08
C PRO A 305 4.66 6.44 18.84
N VAL A 306 4.97 5.63 19.85
CA VAL A 306 5.02 4.17 19.75
C VAL A 306 3.62 3.58 19.52
N GLN A 307 2.58 4.18 20.10
CA GLN A 307 1.22 3.74 19.88
C GLN A 307 0.82 3.91 18.41
N GLN A 308 1.14 5.05 17.81
CA GLN A 308 0.89 5.25 16.39
C GLN A 308 1.78 4.38 15.51
N GLY A 309 3.00 4.10 15.93
CA GLY A 309 3.88 3.13 15.29
C GLY A 309 3.26 1.73 15.21
N MET A 310 2.61 1.27 16.30
CA MET A 310 1.92 -0.03 16.31
C MET A 310 0.77 -0.09 15.29
N TRP A 311 0.06 1.01 15.06
CA TRP A 311 -0.97 1.08 14.01
C TRP A 311 -0.39 0.90 12.61
N GLY A 312 0.78 1.49 12.32
CA GLY A 312 1.48 1.26 11.05
C GLY A 312 1.93 -0.19 10.87
N MET A 313 2.36 -0.88 11.94
CA MET A 313 2.64 -2.32 11.86
C MET A 313 1.37 -3.12 11.53
N PHE A 314 0.25 -2.80 12.18
CA PHE A 314 -1.02 -3.47 11.92
C PHE A 314 -1.50 -3.25 10.49
N GLU A 315 -1.33 -2.04 9.93
CA GLU A 315 -1.64 -1.71 8.54
C GLU A 315 -0.93 -2.67 7.57
N VAL A 316 0.40 -2.79 7.67
CA VAL A 316 1.21 -3.68 6.82
C VAL A 316 0.82 -5.14 7.01
N PHE A 317 0.55 -5.56 8.25
CA PHE A 317 0.11 -6.91 8.57
C PHE A 317 -1.24 -7.21 7.91
N ALA A 318 -2.23 -6.35 8.07
CA ALA A 318 -3.57 -6.54 7.52
C ALA A 318 -3.54 -6.57 5.99
N ASP A 319 -2.81 -5.65 5.36
CA ASP A 319 -2.67 -5.59 3.92
C ASP A 319 -2.04 -6.87 3.33
N THR A 320 -0.83 -7.18 3.74
CA THR A 320 -0.03 -8.20 3.03
C THR A 320 -0.16 -9.58 3.67
N MET A 321 -0.03 -9.70 5.02
CA MET A 321 -0.09 -11.01 5.67
C MET A 321 -1.51 -11.58 5.66
N VAL A 322 -2.56 -10.73 5.61
CA VAL A 322 -3.95 -11.20 5.55
C VAL A 322 -4.50 -11.12 4.12
N VAL A 323 -4.70 -9.92 3.57
CA VAL A 323 -5.44 -9.75 2.30
C VAL A 323 -4.68 -10.32 1.11
N CYS A 324 -3.38 -9.99 0.94
CA CYS A 324 -2.61 -10.54 -0.19
C CYS A 324 -2.42 -12.05 -0.07
N THR A 325 -2.26 -12.60 1.14
CA THR A 325 -2.15 -14.05 1.34
C THR A 325 -3.43 -14.77 0.92
N LEU A 326 -4.60 -14.24 1.29
CA LEU A 326 -5.87 -14.82 0.87
C LEU A 326 -6.06 -14.75 -0.64
N THR A 327 -5.73 -13.64 -1.27
CA THR A 327 -5.74 -13.54 -2.74
C THR A 327 -4.82 -14.58 -3.39
N ALA A 328 -3.60 -14.73 -2.86
CA ALA A 328 -2.66 -15.72 -3.37
C ALA A 328 -3.19 -17.15 -3.22
N LEU A 329 -3.78 -17.49 -2.07
CA LEU A 329 -4.39 -18.79 -1.86
C LEU A 329 -5.57 -19.04 -2.80
N VAL A 330 -6.46 -18.05 -3.00
CA VAL A 330 -7.56 -18.15 -3.97
C VAL A 330 -7.02 -18.50 -5.38
N VAL A 331 -5.98 -17.81 -5.82
CA VAL A 331 -5.38 -18.05 -7.15
C VAL A 331 -4.70 -19.42 -7.22
N LEU A 332 -3.88 -19.78 -6.23
CA LEU A 332 -3.09 -21.01 -6.24
C LEU A 332 -3.93 -22.28 -5.99
N THR A 333 -5.08 -22.17 -5.29
CA THR A 333 -5.96 -23.32 -5.05
C THR A 333 -7.02 -23.52 -6.14
N SER A 334 -7.18 -22.56 -7.06
CA SER A 334 -8.22 -22.58 -8.10
C SER A 334 -8.00 -23.59 -9.22
N GLY A 335 -6.76 -24.12 -9.37
CA GLY A 335 -6.37 -24.96 -10.51
C GLY A 335 -6.19 -24.21 -11.84
N LEU A 336 -6.17 -22.86 -11.83
CA LEU A 336 -6.00 -22.03 -13.01
C LEU A 336 -4.55 -21.62 -13.27
N VAL A 337 -3.67 -21.93 -12.33
CA VAL A 337 -2.24 -21.57 -12.38
C VAL A 337 -1.41 -22.82 -12.12
N ASP A 338 -0.36 -22.98 -12.91
CA ASP A 338 0.64 -24.02 -12.71
C ASP A 338 1.41 -23.75 -11.41
N LEU A 339 1.39 -24.70 -10.49
CA LEU A 339 1.99 -24.54 -9.15
C LEU A 339 3.52 -24.58 -9.15
N ASP A 340 4.15 -25.00 -10.23
CA ASP A 340 5.60 -25.06 -10.33
C ASP A 340 6.18 -23.77 -10.94
N THR A 341 5.53 -23.25 -11.96
CA THR A 341 6.01 -22.07 -12.72
C THR A 341 5.29 -20.78 -12.39
N GLY A 342 4.06 -20.85 -11.87
CA GLY A 342 3.17 -19.72 -11.70
C GLY A 342 2.45 -19.29 -12.98
N ALA A 343 2.63 -19.99 -14.10
CA ALA A 343 2.01 -19.63 -15.38
C ALA A 343 0.49 -19.83 -15.35
N ALA A 344 -0.25 -18.90 -15.94
CA ALA A 344 -1.69 -19.04 -16.10
C ALA A 344 -2.00 -20.12 -17.14
N LEU A 345 -2.80 -21.12 -16.80
CA LEU A 345 -3.21 -22.21 -17.68
C LEU A 345 -4.29 -21.78 -18.69
N THR A 346 -4.99 -20.68 -18.40
CA THR A 346 -6.07 -20.14 -19.23
C THR A 346 -5.64 -18.98 -20.13
N GLY A 347 -4.39 -18.52 -20.03
CA GLY A 347 -3.90 -17.35 -20.76
C GLY A 347 -4.51 -16.02 -20.30
N VAL A 348 -5.21 -16.00 -19.16
CA VAL A 348 -5.88 -14.81 -18.59
C VAL A 348 -5.04 -14.26 -17.44
N GLU A 349 -4.94 -12.94 -17.34
CA GLU A 349 -4.08 -12.25 -16.36
C GLU A 349 -4.85 -11.24 -15.51
N GLY A 350 -4.18 -10.69 -14.51
CA GLY A 350 -4.68 -9.58 -13.69
C GLY A 350 -5.98 -9.89 -12.95
N SER A 351 -6.90 -8.94 -12.93
CA SER A 351 -8.22 -9.08 -12.27
C SER A 351 -9.11 -10.14 -12.89
N ALA A 352 -8.97 -10.42 -14.18
CA ALA A 352 -9.74 -11.45 -14.87
C ALA A 352 -9.35 -12.86 -14.39
N LEU A 353 -8.05 -13.13 -14.15
CA LEU A 353 -7.60 -14.38 -13.55
C LEU A 353 -8.18 -14.57 -12.14
N VAL A 354 -8.13 -13.53 -11.31
CA VAL A 354 -8.71 -13.60 -9.97
C VAL A 354 -10.22 -13.81 -10.05
N GLY A 355 -10.91 -13.13 -10.98
CA GLY A 355 -12.34 -13.32 -11.23
C GLY A 355 -12.69 -14.75 -11.61
N GLN A 356 -11.88 -15.37 -12.47
CA GLN A 356 -12.04 -16.80 -12.81
C GLN A 356 -11.77 -17.72 -11.61
N ALA A 357 -10.79 -17.40 -10.78
CA ALA A 357 -10.53 -18.15 -9.55
C ALA A 357 -11.73 -18.12 -8.59
N PHE A 358 -12.38 -16.96 -8.43
CA PHE A 358 -13.63 -16.87 -7.69
C PHE A 358 -14.79 -17.61 -8.38
N SER A 359 -14.80 -17.69 -9.70
CA SER A 359 -15.83 -18.43 -10.46
C SER A 359 -15.83 -19.94 -10.20
N THR A 360 -14.71 -20.50 -9.72
CA THR A 360 -14.64 -21.92 -9.35
C THR A 360 -15.61 -22.30 -8.24
N VAL A 361 -16.02 -21.30 -7.43
CA VAL A 361 -16.98 -21.45 -6.31
C VAL A 361 -18.27 -20.68 -6.58
N PHE A 362 -18.16 -19.44 -7.04
CA PHE A 362 -19.32 -18.55 -7.23
C PHE A 362 -19.90 -18.59 -8.65
N GLY A 363 -19.37 -19.45 -9.54
CA GLY A 363 -19.84 -19.57 -10.94
C GLY A 363 -19.79 -18.20 -11.65
N ALA A 364 -20.86 -17.85 -12.34
CA ALA A 364 -20.92 -16.61 -13.11
C ALA A 364 -20.80 -15.32 -12.26
N PHE A 365 -20.96 -15.41 -10.94
CA PHE A 365 -20.84 -14.27 -10.04
C PHE A 365 -19.37 -13.91 -9.70
N GLY A 366 -18.39 -14.78 -9.98
CA GLY A 366 -16.99 -14.53 -9.68
C GLY A 366 -16.44 -13.21 -10.25
N PRO A 367 -16.58 -12.94 -11.55
CA PRO A 367 -16.14 -11.68 -12.15
C PRO A 367 -16.86 -10.44 -11.56
N GLN A 368 -18.16 -10.55 -11.25
CA GLN A 368 -18.93 -9.46 -10.62
C GLN A 368 -18.39 -9.17 -9.21
N PHE A 369 -18.13 -10.22 -8.42
CA PHE A 369 -17.54 -10.08 -7.09
C PHE A 369 -16.21 -9.32 -7.15
N ILE A 370 -15.33 -9.68 -8.10
CA ILE A 370 -14.04 -9.00 -8.26
C ILE A 370 -14.21 -7.57 -8.79
N ALA A 371 -15.12 -7.32 -9.73
CA ALA A 371 -15.37 -5.96 -10.21
C ALA A 371 -15.84 -5.03 -9.09
N VAL A 372 -16.73 -5.51 -8.20
CA VAL A 372 -17.18 -4.76 -7.02
C VAL A 372 -16.05 -4.60 -6.00
N SER A 373 -15.25 -5.63 -5.77
CA SER A 373 -14.08 -5.55 -4.87
C SER A 373 -13.05 -4.53 -5.36
N VAL A 374 -12.72 -4.57 -6.67
CA VAL A 374 -11.81 -3.58 -7.29
C VAL A 374 -12.38 -2.17 -7.22
N LEU A 375 -13.68 -2.00 -7.43
CA LEU A 375 -14.35 -0.70 -7.28
C LEU A 375 -14.16 -0.14 -5.87
N MET A 376 -14.44 -0.93 -4.83
CA MET A 376 -14.31 -0.49 -3.45
C MET A 376 -12.86 -0.21 -3.07
N PHE A 377 -11.94 -1.13 -3.38
CA PHE A 377 -10.52 -1.02 -3.04
C PHE A 377 -9.84 0.15 -3.76
N ALA A 378 -9.98 0.21 -5.08
CA ALA A 378 -9.32 1.24 -5.86
C ALA A 378 -9.92 2.64 -5.64
N TYR A 379 -11.24 2.74 -5.40
CA TYR A 379 -11.85 4.02 -5.09
C TYR A 379 -11.43 4.54 -3.71
N SER A 380 -11.36 3.67 -2.69
CA SER A 380 -10.84 4.05 -1.38
C SER A 380 -9.38 4.50 -1.45
N THR A 381 -8.54 3.80 -2.26
CA THR A 381 -7.14 4.21 -2.51
C THR A 381 -7.08 5.61 -3.12
N THR A 382 -7.94 5.92 -4.09
CA THR A 382 -8.00 7.26 -4.69
C THR A 382 -8.33 8.33 -3.64
N LEU A 383 -9.23 8.05 -2.70
CA LEU A 383 -9.55 8.98 -1.62
C LEU A 383 -8.38 9.19 -0.65
N GLY A 384 -7.71 8.13 -0.21
CA GLY A 384 -6.55 8.20 0.68
C GLY A 384 -5.39 8.99 0.05
N TRP A 385 -5.03 8.64 -1.18
CA TRP A 385 -3.94 9.31 -1.91
C TRP A 385 -4.22 10.76 -2.24
N SER A 386 -5.49 11.16 -2.38
CA SER A 386 -5.85 12.58 -2.54
C SER A 386 -5.40 13.43 -1.35
N HIS A 387 -5.45 12.86 -0.15
CA HIS A 387 -4.94 13.51 1.05
C HIS A 387 -3.41 13.59 1.05
N TYR A 388 -2.71 12.50 0.70
CA TYR A 388 -1.25 12.48 0.63
C TYR A 388 -0.71 13.57 -0.32
N GLY A 389 -1.21 13.61 -1.54
CA GLY A 389 -0.82 14.64 -2.50
C GLY A 389 -1.21 16.05 -2.06
N THR A 390 -2.37 16.24 -1.40
CA THR A 390 -2.75 17.55 -0.82
C THR A 390 -1.72 18.00 0.22
N ARG A 391 -1.28 17.12 1.14
CA ARG A 391 -0.27 17.47 2.15
C ARG A 391 1.08 17.79 1.53
N ALA A 392 1.48 17.05 0.50
CA ALA A 392 2.72 17.33 -0.23
C ALA A 392 2.67 18.68 -0.98
N VAL A 393 1.55 19.01 -1.63
CA VAL A 393 1.35 20.30 -2.29
C VAL A 393 1.33 21.44 -1.28
N VAL A 394 0.67 21.27 -0.15
CA VAL A 394 0.66 22.28 0.93
C VAL A 394 2.07 22.54 1.47
N TYR A 395 2.88 21.51 1.62
CA TYR A 395 4.28 21.67 2.02
C TYR A 395 5.11 22.47 1.01
N LEU A 396 4.92 22.24 -0.30
CA LEU A 396 5.68 22.88 -1.38
C LEU A 396 5.20 24.30 -1.69
N LEU A 397 3.89 24.50 -1.75
CA LEU A 397 3.25 25.70 -2.34
C LEU A 397 2.31 26.45 -1.36
N GLY A 398 2.13 25.89 -0.16
CA GLY A 398 1.25 26.48 0.86
C GLY A 398 -0.23 26.11 0.68
N GLU A 399 -1.04 26.48 1.68
CA GLU A 399 -2.47 26.12 1.77
C GLU A 399 -3.32 26.60 0.59
N ARG A 400 -2.96 27.72 -0.03
CA ARG A 400 -3.72 28.27 -1.18
C ARG A 400 -3.72 27.34 -2.39
N ALA A 401 -2.67 26.54 -2.57
CA ALA A 401 -2.55 25.61 -3.69
C ALA A 401 -3.40 24.34 -3.51
N ALA A 402 -3.82 24.02 -2.29
CA ALA A 402 -4.58 22.82 -1.98
C ALA A 402 -5.90 22.71 -2.77
N ALA A 403 -6.63 23.81 -2.93
CA ALA A 403 -7.90 23.82 -3.68
C ALA A 403 -7.67 23.53 -5.17
N GLY A 404 -6.67 24.16 -5.77
CA GLY A 404 -6.29 23.93 -7.17
C GLY A 404 -5.86 22.48 -7.41
N TYR A 405 -5.01 21.93 -6.52
CA TYR A 405 -4.61 20.53 -6.58
C TYR A 405 -5.82 19.57 -6.53
N LYS A 406 -6.76 19.77 -5.61
CA LYS A 406 -7.95 18.91 -5.48
C LYS A 406 -8.82 18.93 -6.73
N LEU A 407 -8.98 20.09 -7.37
CA LEU A 407 -9.73 20.20 -8.62
C LEU A 407 -9.03 19.45 -9.77
N VAL A 408 -7.70 19.64 -9.91
CA VAL A 408 -6.91 18.88 -10.90
C VAL A 408 -6.96 17.39 -10.61
N PHE A 409 -6.84 16.99 -9.34
CA PHE A 409 -6.91 15.58 -8.93
C PHE A 409 -8.26 14.96 -9.33
N ALA A 410 -9.38 15.64 -9.10
CA ALA A 410 -10.72 15.18 -9.50
C ALA A 410 -10.85 15.11 -11.03
N ALA A 411 -10.29 16.05 -11.78
CA ALA A 411 -10.28 16.01 -13.24
C ALA A 411 -9.45 14.83 -13.77
N MET A 412 -8.32 14.51 -13.14
CA MET A 412 -7.48 13.37 -13.51
C MET A 412 -8.15 12.02 -13.29
N VAL A 413 -9.19 11.91 -12.44
CA VAL A 413 -10.05 10.74 -12.33
C VAL A 413 -10.74 10.43 -13.67
N LEU A 414 -11.30 11.45 -14.33
CA LEU A 414 -11.91 11.27 -15.64
C LEU A 414 -10.89 10.85 -16.70
N VAL A 415 -9.71 11.49 -16.69
CA VAL A 415 -8.61 11.14 -17.60
C VAL A 415 -8.18 9.68 -17.39
N GLY A 416 -7.98 9.26 -16.15
CA GLY A 416 -7.60 7.89 -15.78
C GLY A 416 -8.60 6.83 -16.27
N ALA A 417 -9.90 7.13 -16.25
CA ALA A 417 -10.93 6.20 -16.71
C ALA A 417 -10.86 5.91 -18.23
N VAL A 418 -10.48 6.89 -19.05
CA VAL A 418 -10.57 6.80 -20.51
C VAL A 418 -9.23 6.54 -21.22
N MET A 419 -8.10 6.74 -20.53
CA MET A 419 -6.78 6.56 -21.14
C MET A 419 -6.35 5.10 -21.26
N LYS A 420 -5.55 4.78 -22.30
CA LYS A 420 -4.75 3.55 -22.37
C LYS A 420 -3.46 3.79 -21.58
N LEU A 421 -3.26 3.07 -20.49
CA LEU A 421 -2.35 3.48 -19.42
C LEU A 421 -1.04 2.70 -19.26
N ASP A 422 -0.55 1.96 -20.24
CA ASP A 422 0.69 1.16 -20.06
C ASP A 422 1.88 2.02 -19.60
N LEU A 423 2.07 3.19 -20.24
CA LEU A 423 3.11 4.12 -19.84
C LEU A 423 2.79 4.82 -18.51
N ALA A 424 1.53 5.15 -18.26
CA ALA A 424 1.14 5.79 -17.00
C ALA A 424 1.31 4.86 -15.80
N TRP A 425 1.04 3.55 -15.94
CA TRP A 425 1.37 2.54 -14.93
C TRP A 425 2.88 2.49 -14.65
N ALA A 426 3.69 2.44 -15.71
CA ALA A 426 5.14 2.40 -15.58
C ALA A 426 5.70 3.67 -14.91
N LEU A 427 5.17 4.85 -15.26
CA LEU A 427 5.53 6.12 -14.62
C LEU A 427 5.09 6.17 -13.16
N SER A 428 3.89 5.68 -12.86
CA SER A 428 3.36 5.61 -11.50
C SER A 428 4.24 4.74 -10.60
N ASP A 429 4.62 3.55 -11.07
CA ASP A 429 5.56 2.66 -10.37
C ASP A 429 6.89 3.37 -10.08
N THR A 430 7.41 4.11 -11.07
CA THR A 430 8.70 4.82 -10.94
C THR A 430 8.62 5.96 -9.93
N PHE A 431 7.60 6.80 -9.97
CA PHE A 431 7.43 7.90 -9.01
C PHE A 431 7.20 7.39 -7.59
N ASN A 432 6.44 6.32 -7.43
CA ASN A 432 6.23 5.66 -6.16
C ASN A 432 7.58 5.17 -5.57
N GLY A 433 8.38 4.52 -6.38
CA GLY A 433 9.70 4.07 -5.96
C GLY A 433 10.70 5.23 -5.72
N LEU A 434 10.64 6.31 -6.49
CA LEU A 434 11.48 7.50 -6.24
C LEU A 434 11.14 8.18 -4.91
N MET A 435 9.87 8.16 -4.48
CA MET A 435 9.46 8.68 -3.18
C MET A 435 10.08 7.88 -2.02
N MET A 436 10.29 6.57 -2.21
CA MET A 436 10.91 5.67 -1.23
C MET A 436 12.35 6.09 -0.87
N LEU A 437 13.14 6.53 -1.83
CA LEU A 437 14.57 6.79 -1.62
C LEU A 437 14.84 7.87 -0.56
N PRO A 438 14.33 9.11 -0.66
CA PRO A 438 14.53 10.13 0.35
C PRO A 438 13.94 9.73 1.70
N ASN A 439 12.81 9.01 1.69
CA ASN A 439 12.16 8.53 2.91
C ASN A 439 13.06 7.55 3.68
N LEU A 440 13.55 6.49 3.04
CA LEU A 440 14.39 5.49 3.68
C LEU A 440 15.72 6.08 4.19
N VAL A 441 16.31 7.04 3.46
CA VAL A 441 17.50 7.78 3.96
C VAL A 441 17.17 8.47 5.29
N GLY A 442 16.01 9.11 5.38
CA GLY A 442 15.55 9.74 6.61
C GLY A 442 15.32 8.75 7.75
N VAL A 443 14.60 7.67 7.46
CA VAL A 443 14.28 6.64 8.45
C VAL A 443 15.54 5.97 9.00
N VAL A 444 16.52 5.65 8.14
CA VAL A 444 17.82 5.10 8.56
C VAL A 444 18.59 6.12 9.40
N GLY A 445 18.69 7.37 8.93
CA GLY A 445 19.40 8.44 9.64
C GLY A 445 18.80 8.74 11.02
N LEU A 446 17.47 8.65 11.14
CA LEU A 446 16.73 8.92 12.38
C LEU A 446 16.39 7.66 13.19
N SER A 447 16.88 6.50 12.79
CA SER A 447 16.61 5.22 13.48
C SER A 447 16.99 5.25 14.98
N GLY A 448 17.95 6.10 15.39
CA GLY A 448 18.28 6.34 16.79
C GLY A 448 17.16 6.96 17.60
N VAL A 449 16.37 7.85 16.99
CA VAL A 449 15.17 8.44 17.61
C VAL A 449 14.11 7.36 17.83
N VAL A 450 13.84 6.55 16.81
CA VAL A 450 12.88 5.43 16.89
C VAL A 450 13.23 4.48 18.03
N VAL A 451 14.51 4.09 18.13
CA VAL A 451 14.98 3.18 19.20
C VAL A 451 14.80 3.80 20.59
N ARG A 452 15.16 5.07 20.72
CA ARG A 452 15.02 5.80 22.00
C ARG A 452 13.56 5.87 22.45
N GLU A 453 12.64 6.26 21.56
CA GLU A 453 11.21 6.34 21.89
C GLU A 453 10.63 4.96 22.23
N THR A 454 11.00 3.92 21.46
CA THR A 454 10.58 2.54 21.74
C THR A 454 11.07 2.07 23.12
N GLN A 455 12.35 2.33 23.47
CA GLN A 455 12.91 1.94 24.77
C GLN A 455 12.28 2.74 25.92
N ALA A 456 12.05 4.05 25.74
CA ALA A 456 11.40 4.88 26.72
C ALA A 456 9.97 4.40 27.00
N TYR A 457 9.24 4.04 25.96
CA TYR A 457 7.90 3.46 26.06
C TYR A 457 7.88 2.13 26.82
N LEU A 458 8.79 1.22 26.48
CA LEU A 458 8.87 -0.10 27.14
C LEU A 458 9.29 -0.02 28.60
N LYS A 459 10.07 1.00 29.00
CA LYS A 459 10.45 1.21 30.42
C LYS A 459 9.31 1.75 31.29
N ARG A 460 8.29 2.40 30.68
CA ARG A 460 7.12 2.93 31.39
C ARG A 460 6.03 1.88 31.65
N LYS A 461 6.22 0.70 31.15
CA LYS A 461 5.37 -0.50 31.32
C LYS A 461 5.91 -1.47 32.32
#